data_ae1dcbf9958103d914424766c5f3e454
#
_entry.id   ae1dcbf9958103d914424766c5f3e454
#
_cell.length_a   1.000
_cell.length_b   1.000
_cell.length_c   1.000
_cell.angle_alpha   90.00
_cell.angle_beta   90.00
_cell.angle_gamma   90.00
#
_symmetry.space_group_name_H-M   'P 1'
#
loop_
_entity.id
_entity.type
_entity.pdbx_description
1 polymer ?
#
loop_
_entity_poly.entity_id
_entity_poly.type
_entity_poly.pdbx_seq_one_letter_code
_entity_poly.pdbx_strand_id
1 'polypeptide(L)'
;MFQIDPMSREPVYEQIIAQVERFILTDVLPAGSQIPSVRGVSMMRSINPRTILKAYTDLDSRGLIQSVPGKGYFVCAEAKEHLLQKGRARMKDLTELLTELAIAGVTKEEISACVEQAFFDAAQEIASGGEGGVAHD
;
A
#
# COMPACT_ATOMS: atom_id res chain seq x y z
N MET A 1 -5.62 12.53 0.91
CA MET A 1 -5.40 11.09 1.11
C MET A 1 -3.98 10.67 0.77
N PHE A 2 -3.48 10.95 -0.44
CA PHE A 2 -2.12 10.56 -0.81
C PHE A 2 -1.06 11.52 -0.29
N GLN A 3 0.04 10.95 0.20
CA GLN A 3 1.24 11.68 0.63
C GLN A 3 2.32 11.39 -0.40
N ILE A 4 2.59 12.34 -1.29
CA ILE A 4 3.51 12.13 -2.41
C ILE A 4 4.79 12.93 -2.18
N ASP A 5 5.94 12.24 -2.26
CA ASP A 5 7.26 12.86 -2.19
C ASP A 5 7.89 12.86 -3.59
N PRO A 6 7.90 14.01 -4.27
CA PRO A 6 8.47 14.09 -5.63
C PRO A 6 9.98 13.90 -5.64
N MET A 7 10.64 14.03 -4.48
CA MET A 7 12.09 13.87 -4.36
C MET A 7 12.52 12.48 -3.99
N SER A 8 11.57 11.57 -3.74
CA SER A 8 11.86 10.17 -3.43
C SER A 8 12.44 9.46 -4.65
N ARG A 9 13.28 8.45 -4.41
CA ARG A 9 13.79 7.57 -5.47
C ARG A 9 12.69 6.71 -6.07
N GLU A 10 11.62 6.49 -5.31
CA GLU A 10 10.46 5.75 -5.81
C GLU A 10 9.63 6.65 -6.72
N PRO A 11 9.35 6.22 -7.96
CA PRO A 11 8.50 6.98 -8.88
C PRO A 11 7.15 7.28 -8.26
N VAL A 12 6.56 8.43 -8.64
CA VAL A 12 5.29 8.86 -8.07
C VAL A 12 4.19 7.81 -8.26
N TYR A 13 4.11 7.17 -9.44
CA TYR A 13 3.07 6.17 -9.66
C TYR A 13 3.22 4.96 -8.73
N GLU A 14 4.45 4.58 -8.40
CA GLU A 14 4.68 3.49 -7.45
C GLU A 14 4.32 3.88 -6.02
N GLN A 15 4.54 5.15 -5.65
CA GLN A 15 4.10 5.67 -4.35
C GLN A 15 2.58 5.59 -4.23
N ILE A 16 1.85 5.93 -5.30
CA ILE A 16 0.38 5.84 -5.31
C ILE A 16 -0.06 4.39 -5.13
N ILE A 17 0.53 3.46 -5.90
CA ILE A 17 0.22 2.04 -5.80
C ILE A 17 0.42 1.53 -4.38
N ALA A 18 1.59 1.82 -3.80
CA ALA A 18 1.93 1.37 -2.44
C ALA A 18 0.95 1.91 -1.40
N GLN A 19 0.54 3.17 -1.54
CA GLN A 19 -0.39 3.79 -0.60
C GLN A 19 -1.79 3.22 -0.73
N VAL A 20 -2.27 2.97 -1.95
CA VAL A 20 -3.58 2.33 -2.14
C VAL A 20 -3.57 0.94 -1.51
N GLU A 21 -2.52 0.15 -1.75
CA GLU A 21 -2.39 -1.18 -1.13
C GLU A 21 -2.44 -1.08 0.40
N ARG A 22 -1.72 -0.11 0.97
CA ARG A 22 -1.69 0.11 2.41
C ARG A 22 -3.06 0.51 2.96
N PHE A 23 -3.77 1.38 2.26
CA PHE A 23 -5.11 1.81 2.66
C PHE A 23 -6.11 0.66 2.61
N ILE A 24 -5.98 -0.25 1.66
CA ILE A 24 -6.82 -1.45 1.59
C ILE A 24 -6.53 -2.37 2.78
N LEU A 25 -5.25 -2.60 3.07
CA LEU A 25 -4.83 -3.48 4.17
C LEU A 25 -5.21 -2.95 5.54
N THR A 26 -5.26 -1.62 5.70
CA THR A 26 -5.59 -0.98 6.98
C THR A 26 -7.04 -0.55 7.09
N ASP A 27 -7.87 -0.94 6.13
CA ASP A 27 -9.30 -0.65 6.07
C ASP A 27 -9.67 0.84 5.94
N VAL A 28 -8.70 1.68 5.56
CA VAL A 28 -8.99 3.06 5.14
C VAL A 28 -9.83 3.06 3.86
N LEU A 29 -9.54 2.09 2.98
CA LEU A 29 -10.31 1.84 1.76
C LEU A 29 -10.91 0.44 1.83
N PRO A 30 -12.06 0.28 2.47
CA PRO A 30 -12.71 -1.03 2.54
C PRO A 30 -13.28 -1.46 1.19
N ALA A 31 -13.60 -2.75 1.07
CA ALA A 31 -14.19 -3.29 -0.15
C ALA A 31 -15.43 -2.48 -0.56
N GLY A 32 -15.52 -2.18 -1.85
CA GLY A 32 -16.64 -1.44 -2.40
C GLY A 32 -16.53 0.08 -2.26
N SER A 33 -15.54 0.59 -1.53
CA SER A 33 -15.38 2.04 -1.39
C SER A 33 -14.79 2.65 -2.66
N GLN A 34 -15.15 3.89 -2.91
CA GLN A 34 -14.64 4.65 -4.05
C GLN A 34 -13.30 5.28 -3.69
N ILE A 35 -12.32 5.13 -4.55
CA ILE A 35 -11.03 5.82 -4.37
C ILE A 35 -11.08 7.18 -5.05
N PRO A 36 -10.19 8.11 -4.67
CA PRO A 36 -10.18 9.45 -5.28
C PRO A 36 -10.03 9.37 -6.79
N SER A 37 -10.74 10.24 -7.51
CA SER A 37 -10.68 10.27 -8.98
C SER A 37 -9.31 10.71 -9.46
N VAL A 38 -8.96 10.28 -10.67
CA VAL A 38 -7.70 10.71 -11.32
C VAL A 38 -7.62 12.23 -11.34
N ARG A 39 -8.70 12.88 -11.78
CA ARG A 39 -8.75 14.35 -11.85
C ARG A 39 -8.61 14.98 -10.46
N GLY A 40 -9.30 14.44 -9.46
CA GLY A 40 -9.23 14.96 -8.09
C GLY A 40 -7.82 14.90 -7.52
N VAL A 41 -7.14 13.77 -7.66
CA VAL A 41 -5.76 13.62 -7.19
C VAL A 41 -4.83 14.56 -7.95
N SER A 42 -5.00 14.64 -9.28
CA SER A 42 -4.19 15.52 -10.12
C SER A 42 -4.27 16.97 -9.66
N MET A 43 -5.47 17.44 -9.40
CA MET A 43 -5.69 18.82 -8.96
C MET A 43 -5.16 19.08 -7.54
N MET A 44 -5.38 18.14 -6.62
CA MET A 44 -4.99 18.30 -5.22
C MET A 44 -3.49 18.20 -5.00
N ARG A 45 -2.79 17.41 -5.80
CA ARG A 45 -1.36 17.12 -5.60
C ARG A 45 -0.46 17.63 -6.71
N SER A 46 -1.02 18.34 -7.68
CA SER A 46 -0.27 18.86 -8.83
C SER A 46 0.54 17.76 -9.54
N ILE A 47 -0.10 16.63 -9.76
CA ILE A 47 0.50 15.48 -10.43
C ILE A 47 -0.13 15.32 -11.80
N ASN A 48 0.70 14.98 -12.80
CA ASN A 48 0.19 14.71 -14.15
C ASN A 48 -0.86 13.59 -14.09
N PRO A 49 -2.07 13.81 -14.66
CA PRO A 49 -3.11 12.79 -14.66
C PRO A 49 -2.67 11.44 -15.25
N ARG A 50 -1.75 11.45 -16.19
CA ARG A 50 -1.23 10.21 -16.80
C ARG A 50 -0.48 9.35 -15.81
N THR A 51 0.22 9.97 -14.87
CA THR A 51 0.95 9.27 -13.80
C THR A 51 -0.03 8.56 -12.88
N ILE A 52 -1.11 9.24 -12.50
CA ILE A 52 -2.14 8.66 -11.65
C ILE A 52 -2.87 7.54 -12.39
N LEU A 53 -3.20 7.78 -13.66
CA LEU A 53 -3.88 6.77 -14.48
C LEU A 53 -3.02 5.51 -14.63
N LYS A 54 -1.69 5.67 -14.77
CA LYS A 54 -0.76 4.54 -14.82
C LYS A 54 -0.85 3.69 -13.55
N ALA A 55 -0.89 4.35 -12.39
CA ALA A 55 -1.03 3.65 -11.11
C ALA A 55 -2.37 2.92 -11.02
N TYR A 56 -3.45 3.60 -11.38
CA TYR A 56 -4.79 3.01 -11.30
C TYR A 56 -4.98 1.87 -12.30
N THR A 57 -4.39 1.99 -13.49
CA THR A 57 -4.43 0.92 -14.49
C THR A 57 -3.70 -0.33 -13.96
N ASP A 58 -2.56 -0.14 -13.30
CA ASP A 58 -1.83 -1.24 -12.68
C ASP A 58 -2.67 -1.92 -11.60
N LEU A 59 -3.25 -1.12 -10.70
CA LEU A 59 -4.10 -1.64 -9.62
C LEU A 59 -5.33 -2.40 -10.18
N ASP A 60 -5.93 -1.87 -11.24
CA ASP A 60 -7.07 -2.50 -11.91
C ASP A 60 -6.66 -3.85 -12.50
N SER A 61 -5.52 -3.89 -13.22
CA SER A 61 -5.05 -5.12 -13.85
C SER A 61 -4.74 -6.22 -12.84
N ARG A 62 -4.42 -5.84 -11.60
CA ARG A 62 -4.14 -6.80 -10.53
C ARG A 62 -5.38 -7.19 -9.72
N GLY A 63 -6.55 -6.67 -10.10
CA GLY A 63 -7.80 -7.00 -9.42
C GLY A 63 -7.99 -6.35 -8.06
N LEU A 64 -7.29 -5.25 -7.80
CA LEU A 64 -7.42 -4.53 -6.53
C LEU A 64 -8.48 -3.44 -6.57
N ILE A 65 -8.62 -2.79 -7.72
CA ILE A 65 -9.69 -1.82 -7.95
C ILE A 65 -10.33 -2.12 -9.30
N GLN A 66 -11.51 -1.55 -9.53
CA GLN A 66 -12.17 -1.68 -10.82
C GLN A 66 -12.77 -0.35 -11.23
N SER A 67 -12.69 -0.07 -12.53
CA SER A 67 -13.30 1.10 -13.13
C SER A 67 -14.78 0.82 -13.36
N VAL A 68 -15.64 1.74 -12.94
CA VAL A 68 -17.06 1.70 -13.24
C VAL A 68 -17.37 2.92 -14.10
N PRO A 69 -17.68 2.75 -15.40
CA PRO A 69 -17.88 3.86 -16.33
C PRO A 69 -18.88 4.89 -15.79
N GLY A 70 -18.51 6.16 -15.82
CA GLY A 70 -19.35 7.25 -15.34
C GLY A 70 -19.40 7.41 -13.84
N LYS A 71 -18.78 6.51 -13.06
CA LYS A 71 -18.83 6.56 -11.61
C LYS A 71 -17.45 6.66 -10.95
N GLY A 72 -16.40 6.08 -11.54
CA GLY A 72 -15.04 6.14 -11.02
C GLY A 72 -14.45 4.77 -10.73
N TYR A 73 -13.49 4.74 -9.80
CA TYR A 73 -12.79 3.51 -9.41
C TYR A 73 -13.19 3.08 -8.01
N PHE A 74 -13.40 1.79 -7.83
CA PHE A 74 -13.86 1.22 -6.58
C PHE A 74 -12.98 0.04 -6.16
N VAL A 75 -12.82 -0.15 -4.85
CA VAL A 75 -12.04 -1.27 -4.32
C VAL A 75 -12.79 -2.57 -4.56
N CYS A 76 -12.11 -3.56 -5.13
CA CYS A 76 -12.68 -4.88 -5.38
C CYS A 76 -12.95 -5.63 -4.09
N ALA A 77 -13.97 -6.50 -4.10
CA ALA A 77 -14.38 -7.25 -2.92
C ALA A 77 -13.25 -8.10 -2.32
N GLU A 78 -12.36 -8.62 -3.16
CA GLU A 78 -11.31 -9.55 -2.76
C GLU A 78 -9.92 -8.91 -2.69
N ALA A 79 -9.86 -7.58 -2.81
CA ALA A 79 -8.58 -6.86 -2.86
C ALA A 79 -7.71 -7.13 -1.63
N LYS A 80 -8.29 -7.02 -0.44
CA LYS A 80 -7.55 -7.22 0.80
C LYS A 80 -7.00 -8.64 0.90
N GLU A 81 -7.80 -9.64 0.53
CA GLU A 81 -7.38 -11.04 0.56
C GLU A 81 -6.21 -11.27 -0.41
N HIS A 82 -6.27 -10.71 -1.61
CA HIS A 82 -5.16 -10.80 -2.56
C HIS A 82 -3.87 -10.23 -1.98
N LEU A 83 -3.95 -9.10 -1.29
CA LEU A 83 -2.78 -8.46 -0.68
C LEU A 83 -2.25 -9.27 0.50
N LEU A 84 -3.13 -9.86 1.31
CA LEU A 84 -2.72 -10.73 2.41
C LEU A 84 -1.97 -11.96 1.90
N GLN A 85 -2.46 -12.57 0.82
CA GLN A 85 -1.80 -13.71 0.19
C GLN A 85 -0.45 -13.32 -0.41
N LYS A 86 -0.37 -12.14 -1.03
CA LYS A 86 0.89 -11.62 -1.56
C LYS A 86 1.92 -11.46 -0.44
N GLY A 87 1.49 -10.96 0.72
CA GLY A 87 2.36 -10.82 1.88
C GLY A 87 2.89 -12.17 2.34
N ARG A 88 2.02 -13.18 2.46
CA ARG A 88 2.43 -14.51 2.87
C ARG A 88 3.41 -15.16 1.90
N ALA A 89 3.25 -14.91 0.61
CA ALA A 89 4.15 -15.43 -0.41
C ALA A 89 5.58 -14.88 -0.26
N ARG A 90 5.74 -13.74 0.41
CA ARG A 90 7.07 -13.14 0.64
C ARG A 90 7.83 -13.74 1.82
N MET A 91 7.21 -14.66 2.57
CA MET A 91 7.90 -15.29 3.71
C MET A 91 9.16 -16.05 3.27
N LYS A 92 9.14 -16.61 2.07
CA LYS A 92 10.31 -17.27 1.51
C LYS A 92 11.47 -16.29 1.34
N ASP A 93 11.18 -15.11 0.82
CA ASP A 93 12.19 -14.05 0.64
C ASP A 93 12.77 -13.61 1.98
N LEU A 94 11.92 -13.51 2.99
CA LEU A 94 12.37 -13.16 4.34
C LEU A 94 13.34 -14.21 4.89
N THR A 95 13.04 -15.49 4.72
CA THR A 95 13.92 -16.57 5.18
C THR A 95 15.26 -16.51 4.49
N GLU A 96 15.26 -16.27 3.18
CA GLU A 96 16.51 -16.13 2.41
C GLU A 96 17.33 -14.94 2.90
N LEU A 97 16.69 -13.80 3.14
CA LEU A 97 17.37 -12.62 3.65
C LEU A 97 17.94 -12.87 5.05
N LEU A 98 17.18 -13.49 5.93
CA LEU A 98 17.64 -13.82 7.28
C LEU A 98 18.85 -14.74 7.25
N THR A 99 18.86 -15.72 6.34
CA THR A 99 20.00 -16.63 6.16
C THR A 99 21.25 -15.86 5.75
N GLU A 100 21.11 -14.95 4.79
CA GLU A 100 22.22 -14.12 4.32
C GLU A 100 22.76 -13.24 5.45
N LEU A 101 21.88 -12.63 6.23
CA LEU A 101 22.27 -11.76 7.34
C LEU A 101 22.99 -12.55 8.44
N ALA A 102 22.49 -13.75 8.74
CA ALA A 102 23.11 -14.62 9.73
C ALA A 102 24.54 -15.03 9.31
N ILE A 103 24.71 -15.36 8.03
CA ILE A 103 26.03 -15.68 7.48
C ILE A 103 26.95 -14.46 7.57
N ALA A 104 26.40 -13.26 7.38
CA ALA A 104 27.15 -12.01 7.47
C ALA A 104 27.44 -11.55 8.90
N GLY A 105 27.05 -12.34 9.89
CA GLY A 105 27.37 -12.05 11.30
C GLY A 105 26.32 -11.28 12.08
N VAL A 106 25.17 -11.00 11.48
CA VAL A 106 24.06 -10.37 12.22
C VAL A 106 23.51 -11.40 13.21
N THR A 107 23.36 -11.00 14.45
CA THR A 107 22.96 -11.94 15.50
C THR A 107 21.47 -12.18 15.53
N LYS A 108 21.07 -13.32 16.09
CA LYS A 108 19.67 -13.65 16.29
C LYS A 108 18.97 -12.60 17.15
N GLU A 109 19.68 -12.06 18.16
CA GLU A 109 19.16 -11.03 19.05
C GLU A 109 18.86 -9.74 18.29
N GLU A 110 19.75 -9.34 17.38
CA GLU A 110 19.54 -8.16 16.53
C GLU A 110 18.33 -8.35 15.64
N ILE A 111 18.17 -9.53 15.05
CA ILE A 111 17.03 -9.82 14.17
C ILE A 111 15.74 -9.89 14.98
N SER A 112 15.77 -10.50 16.17
CA SER A 112 14.61 -10.56 17.06
C SER A 112 14.12 -9.16 17.45
N ALA A 113 15.06 -8.27 17.76
CA ALA A 113 14.72 -6.87 18.07
C ALA A 113 14.07 -6.18 16.86
N CYS A 114 14.57 -6.47 15.67
CA CYS A 114 14.03 -5.95 14.42
C CYS A 114 12.58 -6.42 14.20
N VAL A 115 12.30 -7.69 14.49
CA VAL A 115 10.95 -8.27 14.39
C VAL A 115 10.00 -7.55 15.38
N GLU A 116 10.42 -7.38 16.64
CA GLU A 116 9.60 -6.69 17.65
C GLU A 116 9.27 -5.26 17.20
N GLN A 117 10.26 -4.53 16.69
CA GLN A 117 10.07 -3.17 16.22
C GLN A 117 9.10 -3.12 15.04
N ALA A 118 9.24 -4.06 14.09
CA ALA A 118 8.38 -4.11 12.91
C ALA A 118 6.92 -4.33 13.30
N PHE A 119 6.64 -5.23 14.22
CA PHE A 119 5.28 -5.48 14.67
C PHE A 119 4.71 -4.32 15.46
N PHE A 120 5.53 -3.64 16.26
CA PHE A 120 5.11 -2.42 16.95
C PHE A 120 4.69 -1.35 15.93
N ASP A 121 5.52 -1.09 14.94
CA ASP A 121 5.26 -0.09 13.90
C ASP A 121 3.99 -0.44 13.10
N ALA A 122 3.82 -1.72 12.76
CA ALA A 122 2.64 -2.19 12.03
C ALA A 122 1.36 -1.96 12.84
N ALA A 123 1.39 -2.25 14.14
CA ALA A 123 0.23 -2.03 15.01
C ALA A 123 -0.16 -0.56 15.08
N GLN A 124 0.82 0.35 15.14
CA GLN A 124 0.56 1.79 15.13
C GLN A 124 -0.09 2.22 13.81
N GLU A 125 0.42 1.71 12.70
CA GLU A 125 -0.07 2.06 11.38
C GLU A 125 -1.51 1.57 11.16
N ILE A 126 -1.82 0.34 11.57
CA ILE A 126 -3.16 -0.22 11.47
C ILE A 126 -4.15 0.61 12.30
N ALA A 127 -3.79 0.95 13.53
CA ALA A 127 -4.63 1.76 14.40
C ALA A 127 -4.86 3.16 13.82
N SER A 128 -3.79 3.82 13.37
CA SER A 128 -3.86 5.15 12.76
C SER A 128 -4.65 5.15 11.46
N GLY A 129 -4.49 4.09 10.66
CA GLY A 129 -5.20 3.95 9.39
C GLY A 129 -6.70 3.94 9.57
N GLY A 130 -7.20 3.13 10.52
CA GLY A 130 -8.62 3.05 10.82
C GLY A 130 -9.20 4.38 11.31
N GLU A 131 -8.49 5.06 12.20
CA GLU A 131 -8.89 6.36 12.71
C GLU A 131 -8.81 7.45 11.64
N GLY A 132 -7.70 7.45 10.88
CA GLY A 132 -7.49 8.42 9.83
C GLY A 132 -8.53 8.36 8.73
N GLY A 133 -8.98 7.15 8.37
CA GLY A 133 -10.02 6.97 7.37
C GLY A 133 -11.34 7.59 7.77
N VAL A 134 -11.69 7.50 9.03
CA VAL A 134 -12.92 8.10 9.57
C VAL A 134 -12.78 9.62 9.67
N ALA A 135 -11.61 10.10 10.11
CA ALA A 135 -11.41 11.53 10.37
C ALA A 135 -11.33 12.38 9.10
N HIS A 136 -10.92 11.82 7.98
CA HIS A 136 -10.65 12.58 6.76
C HIS A 136 -11.66 12.37 5.64
N ASP A 137 -12.61 11.52 5.85
CA ASP A 137 -13.68 11.29 4.90
C ASP A 137 -14.92 12.10 5.27
#